data_91bc64cf35b2c0678b12af246e6211e3
#
_entry.id   91bc64cf35b2c0678b12af246e6211e3
#
_cell.length_a   1.000
_cell.length_b   1.000
_cell.length_c   1.000
_cell.angle_alpha   90.00
_cell.angle_beta   90.00
_cell.angle_gamma   90.00
#
_symmetry.space_group_name_H-M   'P 1'
#
loop_
_entity.id
_entity.type
_entity.pdbx_description
1 polymer ?
#
loop_
_entity_poly.entity_id
_entity_poly.type
_entity_poly.pdbx_seq_one_letter_code
_entity_poly.pdbx_strand_id
1 'polypeptide(L)'
;MIERRSIINGDCLEVKKEMEDNSVDLICTDPPYKMTSRGCHGNTGGMLAKKIAMKGQVFNHNDCNVKDWMPEVFRVLKNGCHCYIMCNQINLIEYLNIATQCGFHFIKSLIWDKQSKIMGRAYMSQYEYILFFRKGAFKQVNNCGVSDI
;
A
#
# COMPACT_ATOMS: atom_id res chain seq x y z
N MET A 1 -18.70 18.33 -1.02
CA MET A 1 -18.91 17.31 -2.08
C MET A 1 -17.68 17.31 -2.97
N ILE A 2 -16.93 16.20 -3.01
CA ILE A 2 -15.72 16.09 -3.83
C ILE A 2 -16.14 15.89 -5.29
N GLU A 3 -15.62 16.71 -6.19
CA GLU A 3 -15.92 16.60 -7.62
C GLU A 3 -15.40 15.28 -8.20
N ARG A 4 -16.13 14.69 -9.16
CA ARG A 4 -15.84 13.36 -9.75
C ARG A 4 -14.48 13.23 -10.45
N ARG A 5 -13.79 14.36 -10.73
CA ARG A 5 -12.45 14.37 -11.37
C ARG A 5 -11.64 15.49 -10.74
N SER A 6 -11.09 15.22 -9.57
CA SER A 6 -10.27 16.19 -8.85
C SER A 6 -8.97 15.56 -8.38
N ILE A 7 -7.92 16.37 -8.30
CA ILE A 7 -6.68 16.04 -7.62
C ILE A 7 -6.64 16.93 -6.38
N ILE A 8 -6.59 16.33 -5.22
CA ILE A 8 -6.59 17.05 -3.95
C ILE A 8 -5.18 16.99 -3.37
N ASN A 9 -4.56 18.14 -3.18
CA ASN A 9 -3.30 18.29 -2.48
C ASN A 9 -3.58 18.54 -0.99
N GLY A 10 -3.36 17.55 -0.14
CA GLY A 10 -3.63 17.63 1.29
C GLY A 10 -3.24 16.36 2.03
N ASP A 11 -3.34 16.41 3.35
CA ASP A 11 -3.19 15.22 4.18
C ASP A 11 -4.33 14.24 3.89
N CYS A 12 -3.98 13.03 3.46
CA CYS A 12 -4.97 12.01 3.10
C CYS A 12 -5.84 11.57 4.29
N LEU A 13 -5.38 11.73 5.53
CA LEU A 13 -6.19 11.44 6.72
C LEU A 13 -7.29 12.48 6.89
N GLU A 14 -6.95 13.75 6.74
CA GLU A 14 -7.94 14.83 6.85
C GLU A 14 -8.92 14.81 5.67
N VAL A 15 -8.43 14.68 4.44
CA VAL A 15 -9.28 14.59 3.24
C VAL A 15 -10.27 13.43 3.34
N LYS A 16 -9.83 12.27 3.80
CA LYS A 16 -10.74 11.11 3.93
C LYS A 16 -11.84 11.31 4.96
N LYS A 17 -11.61 12.06 6.04
CA LYS A 17 -12.65 12.39 7.03
C LYS A 17 -13.84 13.15 6.44
N GLU A 18 -13.60 13.94 5.39
CA GLU A 18 -14.64 14.69 4.68
C GLU A 18 -15.43 13.83 3.68
N MET A 19 -14.95 12.62 3.38
CA MET A 19 -15.62 11.71 2.45
C MET A 19 -16.73 10.94 3.15
N GLU A 20 -17.84 10.76 2.44
CA GLU A 20 -18.98 9.96 2.92
C GLU A 20 -18.62 8.47 3.01
N ASP A 21 -19.25 7.77 3.95
CA ASP A 21 -19.15 6.32 4.06
C ASP A 21 -19.64 5.65 2.77
N ASN A 22 -18.94 4.59 2.35
CA ASN A 22 -19.34 3.81 1.16
C ASN A 22 -19.50 4.68 -0.11
N SER A 23 -18.62 5.67 -0.32
CA SER A 23 -18.66 6.59 -1.46
C SER A 23 -17.70 6.23 -2.60
N VAL A 24 -16.68 5.41 -2.32
CA VAL A 24 -15.59 5.09 -3.25
C VAL A 24 -15.78 3.70 -3.87
N ASP A 25 -15.67 3.61 -5.18
CA ASP A 25 -15.84 2.35 -5.93
C ASP A 25 -14.57 1.51 -6.03
N LEU A 26 -13.39 2.13 -5.94
CA LEU A 26 -12.10 1.47 -6.03
C LEU A 26 -11.05 2.25 -5.24
N ILE A 27 -10.21 1.54 -4.52
CA ILE A 27 -9.01 2.12 -3.91
C ILE A 27 -7.78 1.40 -4.45
N CYS A 28 -6.83 2.18 -4.94
CA CYS A 28 -5.51 1.71 -5.35
C CYS A 28 -4.48 2.68 -4.77
N THR A 29 -3.58 2.20 -3.91
CA THR A 29 -2.64 3.07 -3.19
C THR A 29 -1.29 2.41 -2.97
N ASP A 30 -0.24 3.25 -3.04
CA ASP A 30 1.12 2.95 -2.60
C ASP A 30 1.42 3.84 -1.39
N PRO A 31 1.05 3.41 -0.18
CA PRO A 31 1.23 4.21 1.01
C PRO A 31 2.70 4.28 1.42
N PRO A 32 3.14 5.31 2.12
CA PRO A 32 4.47 5.34 2.70
C PRO A 32 4.62 4.26 3.77
N TYR A 33 5.58 3.38 3.61
CA TYR A 33 5.85 2.27 4.53
C TYR A 33 7.34 2.16 4.88
N LYS A 34 7.64 1.44 5.95
CA LYS A 34 9.02 1.21 6.40
C LYS A 34 9.82 0.49 5.32
N MET A 35 10.98 1.03 4.99
CA MET A 35 11.86 0.46 3.97
C MET A 35 12.83 -0.55 4.54
N THR A 36 13.25 -1.51 3.68
CA THR A 36 14.16 -2.60 4.02
C THR A 36 15.63 -2.19 4.08
N SER A 37 16.01 -0.96 3.76
CA SER A 37 17.41 -0.54 3.68
C SER A 37 18.04 -0.46 5.07
N ARG A 38 18.59 -1.57 5.53
CA ARG A 38 19.64 -1.54 6.55
C ARG A 38 20.84 -0.85 5.92
N GLY A 39 21.32 0.24 6.54
CA GLY A 39 22.32 1.15 6.07
C GLY A 39 23.40 0.49 5.19
N CYS A 40 23.54 0.97 3.99
CA CYS A 40 24.62 0.56 3.10
C CYS A 40 25.95 1.02 3.68
N HIS A 41 26.77 0.09 4.12
CA HIS A 41 28.21 0.30 4.20
C HIS A 41 28.76 0.29 2.76
N GLY A 42 28.80 1.45 2.12
CA GLY A 42 29.39 1.59 0.80
C GLY A 42 28.94 2.86 0.07
N ASN A 43 29.85 3.42 -0.72
CA ASN A 43 29.64 4.59 -1.58
C ASN A 43 28.85 4.29 -2.86
N THR A 44 28.09 3.22 -2.91
CA THR A 44 27.26 2.88 -4.07
C THR A 44 26.00 3.73 -4.06
N GLY A 45 25.95 4.64 -5.01
CA GLY A 45 24.96 5.66 -5.25
C GLY A 45 23.50 5.25 -5.19
N GLY A 46 22.98 5.10 -4.00
CA GLY A 46 21.54 5.14 -3.79
C GLY A 46 21.10 6.60 -3.63
N MET A 47 19.94 6.94 -4.16
CA MET A 47 19.32 8.28 -4.08
C MET A 47 19.04 8.77 -2.65
N LEU A 48 19.47 8.06 -1.62
CA LEU A 48 19.14 8.33 -0.23
C LEU A 48 20.38 8.82 0.54
N ALA A 49 20.25 10.00 1.14
CA ALA A 49 21.25 10.50 2.08
C ALA A 49 21.42 9.49 3.23
N LYS A 50 22.67 9.15 3.59
CA LYS A 50 23.03 8.15 4.62
C LYS A 50 22.22 8.26 5.91
N LYS A 51 21.91 9.49 6.38
CA LYS A 51 21.18 9.73 7.62
C LYS A 51 19.68 9.35 7.53
N ILE A 52 19.09 9.48 6.37
CA ILE A 52 17.66 9.18 6.12
C ILE A 52 17.50 7.67 5.94
N ALA A 53 18.38 7.03 5.19
CA ALA A 53 18.38 5.58 4.99
C ALA A 53 18.59 4.78 6.30
N MET A 54 19.41 5.30 7.23
CA MET A 54 19.62 4.67 8.54
C MET A 54 18.38 4.65 9.43
N LYS A 55 17.43 5.57 9.23
CA LYS A 55 16.16 5.62 9.97
C LYS A 55 15.03 4.82 9.30
N GLY A 56 15.28 4.19 8.14
CA GLY A 56 14.23 3.51 7.36
C GLY A 56 13.22 4.49 6.72
N GLN A 57 13.54 5.78 6.72
CA GLN A 57 12.71 6.84 6.15
C GLN A 57 13.31 7.31 4.84
N VAL A 58 12.58 7.16 3.73
CA VAL A 58 12.96 7.68 2.41
C VAL A 58 12.46 9.11 2.21
N PHE A 59 11.32 9.40 2.79
CA PHE A 59 10.66 10.71 2.74
C PHE A 59 10.38 11.21 4.16
N ASN A 60 10.22 12.51 4.33
CA ASN A 60 9.94 13.14 5.63
C ASN A 60 8.60 12.70 6.25
N HIS A 61 7.77 11.95 5.52
CA HIS A 61 6.42 11.53 5.90
C HIS A 61 6.22 10.01 5.91
N ASN A 62 7.30 9.21 6.05
CA ASN A 62 7.21 7.74 6.12
C ASN A 62 6.81 7.20 7.51
N ASP A 63 6.32 8.03 8.37
CA ASP A 63 5.87 7.72 9.74
C ASP A 63 4.35 7.51 9.84
N CYS A 64 3.63 7.58 8.71
CA CYS A 64 2.20 7.30 8.66
C CYS A 64 1.92 5.83 9.01
N ASN A 65 1.28 5.60 10.15
CA ASN A 65 1.00 4.26 10.63
C ASN A 65 -0.23 3.69 9.89
N VAL A 66 -0.14 2.42 9.47
CA VAL A 66 -1.25 1.73 8.80
C VAL A 66 -2.54 1.72 9.64
N LYS A 67 -2.43 1.71 10.96
CA LYS A 67 -3.57 1.77 11.90
C LYS A 67 -4.37 3.06 11.79
N ASP A 68 -3.74 4.14 11.35
CA ASP A 68 -4.37 5.46 11.32
C ASP A 68 -5.20 5.65 10.03
N TRP A 69 -4.78 5.03 8.93
CA TRP A 69 -5.43 5.25 7.64
C TRP A 69 -6.26 4.07 7.12
N MET A 70 -5.96 2.82 7.52
CA MET A 70 -6.68 1.64 7.03
C MET A 70 -8.16 1.63 7.41
N PRO A 71 -8.57 2.04 8.65
CA PRO A 71 -9.99 2.14 9.00
C PRO A 71 -10.76 3.10 8.10
N GLU A 72 -10.17 4.24 7.76
CA GLU A 72 -10.79 5.23 6.88
C GLU A 72 -10.89 4.72 5.44
N VAL A 73 -9.88 4.00 4.96
CA VAL A 73 -9.93 3.31 3.66
C VAL A 73 -11.09 2.31 3.62
N PHE A 74 -11.27 1.55 4.69
CA PHE A 74 -12.39 0.62 4.80
C PHE A 74 -13.74 1.35 4.85
N ARG A 75 -13.85 2.42 5.63
CA ARG A 75 -15.07 3.20 5.79
C ARG A 75 -15.60 3.74 4.47
N VAL A 76 -14.73 4.41 3.71
CA VAL A 76 -15.13 5.08 2.46
C VAL A 76 -15.36 4.12 1.29
N LEU A 77 -14.76 2.92 1.30
CA LEU A 77 -14.96 1.94 0.24
C LEU A 77 -16.38 1.37 0.28
N LYS A 78 -17.04 1.29 -0.86
CA LYS A 78 -18.37 0.67 -1.00
C LYS A 78 -18.34 -0.84 -0.74
N ASN A 79 -19.46 -1.38 -0.25
CA ASN A 79 -19.64 -2.83 -0.15
C ASN A 79 -19.61 -3.50 -1.54
N GLY A 80 -18.93 -4.65 -1.61
CA GLY A 80 -18.69 -5.37 -2.86
C GLY A 80 -17.59 -4.77 -3.72
N CYS A 81 -16.87 -3.76 -3.24
CA CYS A 81 -15.79 -3.12 -3.97
C CYS A 81 -14.40 -3.56 -3.48
N HIS A 82 -13.39 -3.23 -4.27
CA HIS A 82 -12.04 -3.76 -4.15
C HIS A 82 -11.05 -2.69 -3.71
N CYS A 83 -10.02 -3.14 -2.99
CA CYS A 83 -8.90 -2.32 -2.55
C CYS A 83 -7.58 -3.01 -2.90
N TYR A 84 -6.67 -2.27 -3.54
CA TYR A 84 -5.32 -2.71 -3.89
C TYR A 84 -4.32 -1.84 -3.13
N ILE A 85 -3.45 -2.48 -2.36
CA ILE A 85 -2.48 -1.78 -1.52
C ILE A 85 -1.09 -2.33 -1.82
N MET A 86 -0.21 -1.49 -2.32
CA MET A 86 1.20 -1.84 -2.50
C MET A 86 1.86 -2.04 -1.15
N CYS A 87 2.71 -3.05 -1.06
CA CYS A 87 3.34 -3.44 0.19
C CYS A 87 4.66 -4.16 -0.06
N ASN A 88 5.65 -3.87 0.75
CA ASN A 88 6.86 -4.67 0.78
C ASN A 88 6.74 -5.83 1.78
N GLN A 89 7.68 -6.75 1.72
CA GLN A 89 7.72 -7.97 2.54
C GLN A 89 7.76 -7.70 4.06
N ILE A 90 8.36 -6.59 4.52
CA ILE A 90 8.46 -6.28 5.96
C ILE A 90 7.10 -5.90 6.55
N ASN A 91 6.30 -5.15 5.78
CA ASN A 91 5.03 -4.62 6.25
C ASN A 91 3.85 -5.57 5.98
N LEU A 92 4.08 -6.67 5.25
CA LEU A 92 3.06 -7.60 4.79
C LEU A 92 2.15 -8.09 5.93
N ILE A 93 2.74 -8.62 6.99
CA ILE A 93 1.99 -9.21 8.11
C ILE A 93 1.18 -8.14 8.85
N GLU A 94 1.77 -6.96 9.08
CA GLU A 94 1.09 -5.87 9.75
C GLU A 94 -0.12 -5.39 8.94
N TYR A 95 0.04 -5.22 7.62
CA TYR A 95 -1.04 -4.78 6.73
C TYR A 95 -2.18 -5.79 6.67
N LEU A 96 -1.87 -7.09 6.55
CA LEU A 96 -2.89 -8.15 6.53
C LEU A 96 -3.68 -8.20 7.84
N ASN A 97 -3.00 -8.10 8.98
CA ASN A 97 -3.63 -8.14 10.29
C ASN A 97 -4.58 -6.94 10.48
N ILE A 98 -4.11 -5.73 10.18
CA ILE A 98 -4.91 -4.51 10.38
C ILE A 98 -6.06 -4.45 9.39
N ALA A 99 -5.85 -4.80 8.13
CA ALA A 99 -6.92 -4.86 7.15
C ALA A 99 -8.03 -5.84 7.59
N THR A 100 -7.65 -7.03 8.09
CA THR A 100 -8.60 -8.01 8.61
C THR A 100 -9.36 -7.47 9.82
N GLN A 101 -8.68 -6.80 10.75
CA GLN A 101 -9.31 -6.16 11.92
C GLN A 101 -10.31 -5.06 11.52
N CYS A 102 -10.05 -4.33 10.42
CA CYS A 102 -10.97 -3.35 9.86
C CYS A 102 -12.20 -3.98 9.18
N GLY A 103 -12.17 -5.29 8.89
CA GLY A 103 -13.25 -6.00 8.22
C GLY A 103 -13.02 -6.29 6.73
N PHE A 104 -11.84 -6.00 6.20
CA PHE A 104 -11.46 -6.42 4.87
C PHE A 104 -11.33 -7.94 4.77
N HIS A 105 -11.75 -8.49 3.64
CA HIS A 105 -11.43 -9.85 3.25
C HIS A 105 -10.22 -9.84 2.31
N PHE A 106 -9.14 -10.47 2.71
CA PHE A 106 -7.99 -10.68 1.85
C PHE A 106 -8.32 -11.74 0.78
N ILE A 107 -8.05 -11.43 -0.48
CA ILE A 107 -8.28 -12.34 -1.61
C ILE A 107 -6.96 -13.02 -1.98
N LYS A 108 -5.96 -12.24 -2.38
CA LYS A 108 -4.62 -12.74 -2.71
C LYS A 108 -3.59 -11.59 -2.76
N SER A 109 -2.33 -11.95 -2.83
CA SER A 109 -1.27 -11.03 -3.23
C SER A 109 -1.03 -11.17 -4.72
N LEU A 110 -1.02 -10.03 -5.43
CA LEU A 110 -0.49 -9.95 -6.78
C LEU A 110 0.99 -9.60 -6.68
N ILE A 111 1.76 -10.00 -7.68
CA ILE A 111 3.20 -9.75 -7.72
C ILE A 111 3.51 -8.67 -8.76
N TRP A 112 4.10 -7.58 -8.31
CA TRP A 112 4.68 -6.61 -9.22
C TRP A 112 6.16 -6.96 -9.45
N ASP A 113 6.44 -7.63 -10.55
CA ASP A 113 7.82 -7.89 -10.98
C ASP A 113 8.45 -6.58 -11.50
N LYS A 114 9.45 -6.07 -10.79
CA LYS A 114 10.18 -4.85 -11.16
C LYS A 114 11.22 -5.07 -12.27
N GLN A 115 11.43 -6.32 -12.70
CA GLN A 115 12.41 -6.73 -13.71
C GLN A 115 13.85 -6.30 -13.38
N SER A 116 14.09 -5.78 -12.19
CA SER A 116 15.39 -5.37 -11.69
C SER A 116 15.62 -5.92 -10.29
N LYS A 117 16.82 -6.44 -10.07
CA LYS A 117 17.20 -7.05 -8.78
C LYS A 117 17.77 -6.00 -7.84
N ILE A 118 17.28 -5.99 -6.61
CA ILE A 118 17.85 -5.18 -5.54
C ILE A 118 18.79 -6.06 -4.71
N MET A 119 20.01 -5.60 -4.47
CA MET A 119 21.03 -6.35 -3.73
C MET A 119 20.54 -6.75 -2.34
N GLY A 120 20.74 -8.02 -1.99
CA GLY A 120 20.42 -8.60 -0.68
C GLY A 120 21.50 -9.59 -0.24
N ARG A 121 21.52 -9.91 1.07
CA ARG A 121 22.46 -10.88 1.64
C ARG A 121 22.06 -12.35 1.43
N ALA A 122 20.78 -12.60 1.14
CA ALA A 122 20.26 -13.93 0.83
C ALA A 122 19.82 -13.96 -0.63
N TYR A 123 18.53 -13.81 -0.88
CA TYR A 123 18.00 -13.68 -2.23
C TYR A 123 17.87 -12.21 -2.62
N MET A 124 18.14 -11.89 -3.88
CA MET A 124 17.90 -10.55 -4.42
C MET A 124 16.41 -10.32 -4.60
N SER A 125 15.89 -9.25 -4.05
CA SER A 125 14.48 -8.89 -4.21
C SER A 125 14.24 -8.28 -5.59
N GLN A 126 13.25 -8.81 -6.31
CA GLN A 126 12.88 -8.34 -7.65
C GLN A 126 11.43 -7.89 -7.73
N TYR A 127 10.63 -8.13 -6.70
CA TYR A 127 9.20 -7.88 -6.71
C TYR A 127 8.71 -7.12 -5.47
N GLU A 128 7.53 -6.57 -5.57
CA GLU A 128 6.71 -6.09 -4.47
C GLU A 128 5.33 -6.72 -4.53
N TYR A 129 4.63 -6.72 -3.40
CA TYR A 129 3.26 -7.21 -3.32
C TYR A 129 2.27 -6.09 -3.63
N ILE A 130 1.18 -6.46 -4.29
CA ILE A 130 -0.05 -5.68 -4.34
C ILE A 130 -1.10 -6.52 -3.63
N LEU A 131 -1.46 -6.11 -2.42
CA LEU A 131 -2.44 -6.81 -1.59
C LEU A 131 -3.83 -6.52 -2.12
N PHE A 132 -4.54 -7.55 -2.53
CA PHE A 132 -5.88 -7.46 -3.07
C PHE A 132 -6.92 -7.81 -2.01
N PHE A 133 -7.73 -6.83 -1.65
CA PHE A 133 -8.79 -6.95 -0.67
C PHE A 133 -10.15 -6.63 -1.28
N ARG A 134 -11.20 -7.10 -0.57
CA ARG A 134 -12.58 -6.69 -0.82
C ARG A 134 -13.28 -6.26 0.48
N LYS A 135 -14.29 -5.43 0.34
CA LYS A 135 -15.25 -5.11 1.41
C LYS A 135 -16.57 -5.81 1.13
N GLY A 136 -17.11 -6.56 2.12
CA GLY A 136 -18.37 -7.26 1.96
C GLY A 136 -18.36 -8.42 0.96
N ALA A 137 -19.44 -8.64 0.21
CA ALA A 137 -19.57 -9.76 -0.73
C ALA A 137 -18.60 -9.64 -1.92
N PHE A 138 -18.13 -10.77 -2.41
CA PHE A 138 -17.24 -10.81 -3.57
C PHE A 138 -17.99 -10.39 -4.85
N LYS A 139 -17.38 -9.48 -5.60
CA LYS A 139 -17.73 -9.21 -6.99
C LYS A 139 -16.57 -9.60 -7.89
N GLN A 140 -16.87 -10.23 -9.01
CA GLN A 140 -15.88 -10.64 -9.98
C GLN A 140 -15.20 -9.42 -10.60
N VAL A 141 -13.89 -9.53 -10.84
CA VAL A 141 -13.14 -8.51 -11.61
C VAL A 141 -13.42 -8.68 -13.10
N ASN A 142 -13.37 -7.59 -13.87
CA ASN A 142 -13.75 -7.58 -15.27
C ASN A 142 -12.85 -8.48 -16.16
N ASN A 143 -11.56 -8.64 -15.80
CA ASN A 143 -10.57 -9.45 -16.53
C ASN A 143 -10.03 -10.58 -15.65
N CYS A 144 -10.90 -11.47 -15.21
CA CYS A 144 -10.53 -12.56 -14.30
C CYS A 144 -9.60 -13.64 -14.89
N GLY A 145 -9.28 -13.59 -16.18
CA GLY A 145 -8.34 -14.52 -16.84
C GLY A 145 -6.89 -14.02 -16.91
N VAL A 146 -6.58 -12.87 -16.35
CA VAL A 146 -5.20 -12.33 -16.31
C VAL A 146 -4.40 -12.96 -15.18
N SER A 147 -3.09 -13.21 -15.43
CA SER A 147 -2.16 -13.70 -14.40
C SER A 147 -2.04 -12.72 -13.22
N ASP A 148 -1.65 -13.24 -12.08
CA ASP A 148 -1.33 -12.48 -10.86
C ASP A 148 0.15 -12.09 -10.72
N ILE A 149 0.91 -12.27 -11.84
CA ILE A 149 2.30 -11.85 -12.04
C ILE A 149 2.38 -10.97 -13.28
#